data_17244a8575855ab201362fe8367aab79
#
_entry.id   17244a8575855ab201362fe8367aab79
#
_cell.length_a   1.000
_cell.length_b   1.000
_cell.length_c   1.000
_cell.angle_alpha   90.00
_cell.angle_beta   90.00
_cell.angle_gamma   90.00
#
_symmetry.space_group_name_H-M   'P 1'
#
loop_
_entity.id
_entity.type
_entity.pdbx_description
1 polymer ?
#
loop_
_entity_poly.entity_id
_entity_poly.type
_entity_poly.pdbx_seq_one_letter_code
_entity_poly.pdbx_strand_id
1 'polypeptide(L)'
;MFAGISISASERPRCSLDLSPSGLIRVVSPFDAVTQAQLRRIRPRGRWIGSKQGWEFPLGAANPLRECLGRRFPLTPELKQWLDWCDSPLPPLPLHRELVTAADLDQPLPDGRVPLSHQRSGARWLLARRGAVLADEMGLGKTLTALLAARALMRCTSLRLMVVAPVGLHPHWRREAEGVNLRLQLVSWARLPTELPPAGTLLVVDEAHFAQSLRAARTTALLRLARHPRLRAIWMLTGTPMKNGRPDQLFPLLAAIDHPIARDQRQYEERYCQGHWRERHGRRQWQASGASQLEELRRLTRPLILHRRKSQVLTLPPKRRRQQPVVLTEAEALGFDHRVDLILEDYRRRAALGEVRSDAEPLALLTALRRIAAEFKLPAAVHLLRELLDRGEAVVLFSGFIEPLQLLQQRLGGELLIGRQRPAERQLAVDRFQQGDSDLLLATFGTGGLGFTLHRARHVVLLERPWTPGDVDQAEDRCHRLGMDGVGLTCHWLQLGPADQLVDGLVASKAQQIEILLGPRRLQLSRTSLPAMVRQCLKSA
;
A
#
# COMPACT_ATOMS: atom_id res chain seq x y z
N MET A 1 6.53 7.79 21.72
CA MET A 1 6.45 8.16 23.14
C MET A 1 5.95 9.60 23.23
N PHE A 2 4.63 9.80 23.31
CA PHE A 2 4.01 11.02 23.81
C PHE A 2 3.72 10.85 25.31
N ALA A 3 4.52 10.08 26.00
CA ALA A 3 4.41 9.87 27.42
C ALA A 3 5.53 10.65 28.10
N GLY A 4 5.16 11.69 28.86
CA GLY A 4 6.08 12.20 29.83
C GLY A 4 6.14 13.71 30.06
N ILE A 5 5.06 14.46 29.80
CA ILE A 5 4.83 15.67 30.57
C ILE A 5 3.49 15.47 31.27
N SER A 6 3.53 14.81 32.41
CA SER A 6 2.41 14.77 33.34
C SER A 6 2.36 16.13 34.05
N ILE A 7 1.63 17.07 33.47
CA ILE A 7 1.29 18.32 34.18
C ILE A 7 0.36 17.93 35.33
N SER A 8 0.69 18.33 36.55
CA SER A 8 -0.11 18.06 37.73
C SER A 8 -1.54 18.59 37.53
N ALA A 9 -2.54 17.92 38.13
CA ALA A 9 -3.96 18.25 37.95
C ALA A 9 -4.32 19.68 38.38
N SER A 10 -3.46 20.38 39.13
CA SER A 10 -3.64 21.74 39.61
C SER A 10 -3.31 22.84 38.60
N GLU A 11 -2.63 22.52 37.46
CA GLU A 11 -2.21 23.53 36.47
C GLU A 11 -2.99 23.48 35.14
N ARG A 12 -4.02 22.64 35.01
CA ARG A 12 -4.81 22.60 33.78
C ARG A 12 -5.63 23.87 33.61
N PRO A 13 -5.55 24.55 32.47
CA PRO A 13 -6.39 25.73 32.23
C PRO A 13 -7.87 25.35 32.30
N ARG A 14 -8.71 26.23 32.83
CA ARG A 14 -10.16 26.01 32.95
C ARG A 14 -10.85 25.77 31.60
N CYS A 15 -10.23 26.24 30.51
CA CYS A 15 -10.65 26.01 29.13
C CYS A 15 -9.43 25.60 28.31
N SER A 16 -9.50 24.47 27.57
CA SER A 16 -8.41 24.04 26.66
C SER A 16 -8.94 23.14 25.56
N LEU A 17 -8.16 23.05 24.49
CA LEU A 17 -8.27 22.01 23.48
C LEU A 17 -7.12 21.02 23.70
N ASP A 18 -7.46 19.78 23.96
CA ASP A 18 -6.53 18.73 24.35
C ASP A 18 -6.58 17.54 23.37
N LEU A 19 -5.47 16.80 23.22
CA LEU A 19 -5.46 15.55 22.49
C LEU A 19 -5.90 14.43 23.42
N SER A 20 -7.07 13.86 23.19
CA SER A 20 -7.57 12.75 23.99
C SER A 20 -6.77 11.48 23.79
N PRO A 21 -6.78 10.52 24.73
CA PRO A 21 -6.14 9.21 24.54
C PRO A 21 -6.65 8.44 23.31
N SER A 22 -7.89 8.70 22.88
CA SER A 22 -8.47 8.12 21.67
C SER A 22 -8.06 8.84 20.37
N GLY A 23 -7.21 9.87 20.44
CA GLY A 23 -6.72 10.59 19.26
C GLY A 23 -7.70 11.66 18.75
N LEU A 24 -8.62 12.12 19.59
CA LEU A 24 -9.57 13.18 19.27
C LEU A 24 -9.20 14.48 19.97
N ILE A 25 -9.73 15.60 19.49
CA ILE A 25 -9.66 16.88 20.20
C ILE A 25 -10.74 16.90 21.27
N ARG A 26 -10.33 16.92 22.53
CA ARG A 26 -11.24 17.15 23.65
C ARG A 26 -11.33 18.63 23.92
N VAL A 27 -12.56 19.14 24.04
CA VAL A 27 -12.83 20.48 24.50
C VAL A 27 -13.08 20.42 26.02
N VAL A 28 -12.16 20.98 26.77
CA VAL A 28 -12.29 21.15 28.22
C VAL A 28 -12.86 22.54 28.47
N SER A 29 -14.04 22.63 29.07
CA SER A 29 -14.65 23.92 29.46
C SER A 29 -15.65 23.74 30.61
N PRO A 30 -15.87 24.77 31.46
CA PRO A 30 -17.06 24.84 32.27
C PRO A 30 -18.31 24.81 31.37
N PHE A 31 -19.42 24.37 31.93
CA PHE A 31 -20.70 24.42 31.19
C PHE A 31 -21.11 25.85 30.94
N ASP A 32 -21.26 26.23 29.69
CA ASP A 32 -21.75 27.52 29.22
C ASP A 32 -22.63 27.32 27.99
N ALA A 33 -23.87 27.82 28.03
CA ALA A 33 -24.87 27.63 26.98
C ALA A 33 -24.41 28.19 25.62
N VAL A 34 -23.67 29.29 25.61
CA VAL A 34 -23.15 29.92 24.38
C VAL A 34 -22.09 29.04 23.75
N THR A 35 -21.11 28.58 24.53
CA THR A 35 -20.08 27.66 24.10
C THR A 35 -20.69 26.34 23.60
N GLN A 36 -21.69 25.80 24.30
CA GLN A 36 -22.38 24.58 23.86
C GLN A 36 -23.09 24.77 22.52
N ALA A 37 -23.76 25.91 22.31
CA ALA A 37 -24.41 26.22 21.04
C ALA A 37 -23.39 26.37 19.90
N GLN A 38 -22.24 26.98 20.16
CA GLN A 38 -21.13 27.10 19.21
C GLN A 38 -20.57 25.72 18.83
N LEU A 39 -20.27 24.87 19.82
CA LEU A 39 -19.71 23.53 19.60
C LEU A 39 -20.64 22.62 18.77
N ARG A 40 -21.95 22.74 18.92
CA ARG A 40 -22.93 21.99 18.09
C ARG A 40 -22.90 22.38 16.62
N ARG A 41 -22.46 23.60 16.28
CA ARG A 41 -22.36 24.09 14.89
C ARG A 41 -21.06 23.71 14.19
N ILE A 42 -20.03 23.32 14.93
CA ILE A 42 -18.72 22.94 14.37
C ILE A 42 -18.85 21.76 13.42
N ARG A 43 -18.10 21.82 12.32
CA ARG A 43 -17.96 20.72 11.36
C ARG A 43 -16.48 20.43 11.17
N PRO A 44 -16.07 19.15 11.15
CA PRO A 44 -16.89 17.94 11.39
C PRO A 44 -17.51 17.92 12.82
N ARG A 45 -18.67 17.27 12.94
CA ARG A 45 -19.41 17.24 14.21
C ARG A 45 -18.63 16.54 15.32
N GLY A 46 -18.61 17.14 16.50
CA GLY A 46 -18.16 16.50 17.73
C GLY A 46 -19.24 15.60 18.34
N ARG A 47 -18.78 14.78 19.28
CA ARG A 47 -19.63 13.92 20.10
C ARG A 47 -19.55 14.38 21.56
N TRP A 48 -20.69 14.54 22.20
CA TRP A 48 -20.76 14.79 23.63
C TRP A 48 -20.48 13.52 24.43
N ILE A 49 -19.56 13.57 25.39
CA ILE A 49 -19.21 12.46 26.27
C ILE A 49 -19.72 12.76 27.66
N GLY A 50 -20.88 12.21 27.99
CA GLY A 50 -21.57 12.49 29.28
C GLY A 50 -20.75 12.09 30.51
N SER A 51 -20.04 10.97 30.48
CA SER A 51 -19.16 10.50 31.57
C SER A 51 -17.96 11.42 31.84
N LYS A 52 -17.54 12.21 30.83
CA LYS A 52 -16.41 13.16 30.91
C LYS A 52 -16.84 14.62 30.88
N GLN A 53 -18.15 14.88 30.83
CA GLN A 53 -18.76 16.19 30.72
C GLN A 53 -18.07 17.12 29.70
N GLY A 54 -17.78 16.59 28.51
CA GLY A 54 -17.04 17.32 27.48
C GLY A 54 -17.34 16.84 26.07
N TRP A 55 -16.87 17.62 25.09
CA TRP A 55 -16.97 17.29 23.69
C TRP A 55 -15.67 16.66 23.19
N GLU A 56 -15.79 15.67 22.31
CA GLU A 56 -14.67 15.15 21.52
C GLU A 56 -14.95 15.36 20.04
N PHE A 57 -13.95 15.91 19.32
CA PHE A 57 -14.01 16.23 17.91
C PHE A 57 -12.91 15.48 17.15
N PRO A 58 -13.13 15.10 15.88
CA PRO A 58 -12.06 14.62 15.02
C PRO A 58 -10.95 15.68 14.87
N LEU A 59 -9.70 15.26 14.63
CA LEU A 59 -8.58 16.17 14.43
C LEU A 59 -8.80 17.19 13.29
N GLY A 60 -9.59 16.80 12.26
CA GLY A 60 -9.99 17.72 11.19
C GLY A 60 -10.85 18.90 11.62
N ALA A 61 -11.41 18.88 12.84
CA ALA A 61 -12.15 20.00 13.41
C ALA A 61 -11.24 21.07 14.05
N ALA A 62 -9.91 20.88 14.08
CA ALA A 62 -8.99 21.77 14.79
C ALA A 62 -9.11 23.24 14.38
N ASN A 63 -9.06 23.53 13.07
CA ASN A 63 -9.18 24.90 12.58
C ASN A 63 -10.57 25.51 12.86
N PRO A 64 -11.70 24.85 12.53
CA PRO A 64 -13.02 25.33 12.92
C PRO A 64 -13.18 25.58 14.43
N LEU A 65 -12.59 24.72 15.29
CA LEU A 65 -12.61 24.93 16.74
C LEU A 65 -11.80 26.15 17.14
N ARG A 66 -10.61 26.35 16.58
CA ARG A 66 -9.77 27.53 16.86
C ARG A 66 -10.44 28.85 16.43
N GLU A 67 -11.03 28.85 15.24
CA GLU A 67 -11.77 30.01 14.72
C GLU A 67 -12.99 30.36 15.59
N CYS A 68 -13.73 29.33 16.00
CA CYS A 68 -14.96 29.52 16.75
C CYS A 68 -14.72 29.91 18.24
N LEU A 69 -13.74 29.24 18.88
CA LEU A 69 -13.49 29.40 20.34
C LEU A 69 -12.38 30.41 20.63
N GLY A 70 -11.56 30.75 19.65
CA GLY A 70 -10.52 31.77 19.74
C GLY A 70 -9.49 31.53 20.86
N ARG A 71 -8.88 32.64 21.37
CA ARG A 71 -7.83 32.57 22.40
C ARG A 71 -8.33 32.10 23.77
N ARG A 72 -9.64 31.99 23.96
CA ARG A 72 -10.24 31.51 25.23
C ARG A 72 -9.98 30.03 25.48
N PHE A 73 -9.66 29.26 24.42
CA PHE A 73 -9.37 27.83 24.48
C PHE A 73 -7.97 27.56 23.92
N PRO A 74 -6.91 27.71 24.72
CA PRO A 74 -5.57 27.42 24.27
C PRO A 74 -5.40 25.92 23.92
N LEU A 75 -4.58 25.65 22.91
CA LEU A 75 -4.16 24.29 22.60
C LEU A 75 -3.19 23.79 23.66
N THR A 76 -3.36 22.55 24.10
CA THR A 76 -2.31 21.90 24.90
C THR A 76 -1.04 21.72 24.06
N PRO A 77 0.16 21.68 24.69
CA PRO A 77 1.42 21.52 23.96
C PRO A 77 1.42 20.30 23.04
N GLU A 78 0.87 19.17 23.48
CA GLU A 78 0.79 17.94 22.68
C GLU A 78 -0.09 18.14 21.44
N LEU A 79 -1.29 18.72 21.58
CA LEU A 79 -2.18 18.98 20.45
C LEU A 79 -1.58 20.02 19.50
N LYS A 80 -0.98 21.09 20.03
CA LYS A 80 -0.30 22.11 19.24
C LYS A 80 0.83 21.49 18.42
N GLN A 81 1.73 20.74 19.05
CA GLN A 81 2.82 20.06 18.38
C GLN A 81 2.31 19.14 17.27
N TRP A 82 1.25 18.39 17.51
CA TRP A 82 0.65 17.53 16.52
C TRP A 82 0.07 18.30 15.32
N LEU A 83 -0.62 19.40 15.56
CA LEU A 83 -1.17 20.25 14.50
C LEU A 83 -0.06 20.95 13.71
N ASP A 84 0.97 21.44 14.39
CA ASP A 84 2.14 22.04 13.74
C ASP A 84 2.84 21.01 12.83
N TRP A 85 2.86 19.74 13.21
CA TRP A 85 3.35 18.66 12.35
C TRP A 85 2.49 18.45 11.09
N CYS A 86 1.17 18.52 11.24
CA CYS A 86 0.26 18.37 10.10
C CYS A 86 0.39 19.52 9.09
N ASP A 87 0.70 20.71 9.55
CA ASP A 87 0.77 21.91 8.71
C ASP A 87 2.20 22.19 8.20
N SER A 88 3.23 21.64 8.85
CA SER A 88 4.63 21.79 8.44
C SER A 88 5.07 20.69 7.46
N PRO A 89 5.83 21.00 6.40
CA PRO A 89 6.47 20.00 5.56
C PRO A 89 7.64 19.28 6.25
N LEU A 90 8.15 19.82 7.36
CA LEU A 90 9.26 19.27 8.14
C LEU A 90 8.75 18.73 9.48
N PRO A 91 9.13 17.51 9.86
CA PRO A 91 8.76 16.96 11.15
C PRO A 91 9.55 17.62 12.28
N PRO A 92 8.94 17.89 13.44
CA PRO A 92 9.57 18.65 14.49
C PRO A 92 10.53 17.91 15.40
N LEU A 93 10.53 16.57 15.47
CA LEU A 93 11.36 15.86 16.44
C LEU A 93 12.20 14.77 15.78
N PRO A 94 13.53 14.93 15.71
CA PRO A 94 14.46 13.86 15.38
C PRO A 94 14.58 12.87 16.54
N LEU A 95 14.64 11.58 16.24
CA LEU A 95 14.89 10.55 17.24
C LEU A 95 16.31 10.72 17.83
N HIS A 96 17.25 11.19 17.01
CA HIS A 96 18.66 11.39 17.38
C HIS A 96 19.33 12.47 16.49
N ARG A 97 18.77 13.68 16.47
CA ARG A 97 19.26 14.75 15.57
C ARG A 97 20.71 15.14 15.82
N GLU A 98 21.14 15.07 17.07
CA GLU A 98 22.47 15.47 17.50
C GLU A 98 23.55 14.38 17.24
N LEU A 99 23.14 13.14 17.00
CA LEU A 99 24.03 11.98 16.90
C LEU A 99 24.35 11.56 15.46
N VAL A 100 23.55 11.98 14.48
CA VAL A 100 23.76 11.62 13.07
C VAL A 100 24.09 12.86 12.26
N THR A 101 25.35 12.97 11.86
CA THR A 101 25.81 14.06 11.00
C THR A 101 25.40 13.82 9.54
N ALA A 102 25.31 14.89 8.75
CA ALA A 102 25.06 14.77 7.31
C ALA A 102 26.15 13.90 6.63
N ALA A 103 27.39 13.99 7.12
CA ALA A 103 28.54 13.23 6.62
C ALA A 103 28.35 11.70 6.71
N ASP A 104 27.59 11.19 7.70
CA ASP A 104 27.37 9.74 7.84
C ASP A 104 26.53 9.12 6.71
N LEU A 105 25.70 9.93 6.05
CA LEU A 105 24.82 9.48 4.96
C LEU A 105 25.37 9.81 3.58
N ASP A 106 26.36 10.71 3.48
CA ASP A 106 26.89 11.20 2.21
C ASP A 106 28.15 10.42 1.74
N GLN A 107 28.73 9.59 2.60
CA GLN A 107 29.89 8.77 2.27
C GLN A 107 29.52 7.56 1.39
N PRO A 108 30.46 7.09 0.54
CA PRO A 108 30.31 5.81 -0.13
C PRO A 108 30.09 4.66 0.85
N LEU A 109 29.35 3.65 0.41
CA LEU A 109 29.10 2.45 1.19
C LEU A 109 30.34 1.55 1.24
N PRO A 110 30.42 0.61 2.19
CA PRO A 110 31.53 -0.34 2.25
C PRO A 110 31.73 -1.17 0.98
N ASP A 111 30.68 -1.39 0.21
CA ASP A 111 30.72 -2.06 -1.10
C ASP A 111 31.03 -1.12 -2.29
N GLY A 112 31.37 0.12 -2.03
CA GLY A 112 31.72 1.13 -3.02
C GLY A 112 30.55 1.85 -3.67
N ARG A 113 29.30 1.43 -3.44
CA ARG A 113 28.12 2.14 -3.98
C ARG A 113 27.95 3.51 -3.34
N VAL A 114 27.52 4.48 -4.13
CA VAL A 114 27.14 5.82 -3.64
C VAL A 114 25.61 5.90 -3.53
N PRO A 115 25.06 6.16 -2.34
CA PRO A 115 23.62 6.31 -2.18
C PRO A 115 23.06 7.46 -3.00
N LEU A 116 21.91 7.25 -3.63
CA LEU A 116 21.24 8.30 -4.40
C LEU A 116 20.68 9.41 -3.49
N SER A 117 20.54 10.62 -4.02
CA SER A 117 20.08 11.80 -3.28
C SER A 117 18.75 11.55 -2.55
N HIS A 118 17.77 10.89 -3.21
CA HIS A 118 16.50 10.57 -2.59
C HIS A 118 16.63 9.50 -1.49
N GLN A 119 17.59 8.58 -1.58
CA GLN A 119 17.84 7.57 -0.54
C GLN A 119 18.43 8.24 0.71
N ARG A 120 19.39 9.15 0.54
CA ARG A 120 19.96 9.94 1.64
C ARG A 120 18.90 10.81 2.33
N SER A 121 18.07 11.52 1.54
CA SER A 121 16.99 12.34 2.11
C SER A 121 15.91 11.48 2.78
N GLY A 122 15.60 10.30 2.25
CA GLY A 122 14.70 9.33 2.87
C GLY A 122 15.25 8.77 4.18
N ALA A 123 16.56 8.48 4.24
CA ALA A 123 17.20 8.02 5.46
C ALA A 123 17.18 9.10 6.56
N ARG A 124 17.48 10.37 6.22
CA ARG A 124 17.33 11.51 7.16
C ARG A 124 15.90 11.64 7.65
N TRP A 125 14.94 11.46 6.77
CA TRP A 125 13.52 11.52 7.10
C TRP A 125 13.08 10.39 8.07
N LEU A 126 13.59 9.16 7.90
CA LEU A 126 13.35 8.03 8.81
C LEU A 126 13.98 8.28 10.18
N LEU A 127 15.24 8.74 10.22
CA LEU A 127 15.96 9.04 11.45
C LEU A 127 15.26 10.09 12.32
N ALA A 128 14.51 10.99 11.71
CA ALA A 128 13.71 11.98 12.42
C ALA A 128 12.43 11.41 13.05
N ARG A 129 12.15 10.10 12.94
CA ARG A 129 10.86 9.52 13.34
C ARG A 129 10.99 8.20 14.06
N ARG A 130 10.29 8.08 15.18
CA ARG A 130 10.14 6.79 15.87
C ARG A 130 9.25 5.82 15.08
N GLY A 131 8.16 6.31 14.53
CA GLY A 131 7.23 5.56 13.70
C GLY A 131 7.05 6.23 12.35
N ALA A 132 7.22 5.48 11.25
CA ALA A 132 7.14 6.02 9.91
C ALA A 132 6.71 4.98 8.88
N VAL A 133 6.08 5.45 7.80
CA VAL A 133 5.78 4.65 6.61
C VAL A 133 6.54 5.25 5.42
N LEU A 134 7.55 4.54 4.93
CA LEU A 134 8.25 4.87 3.69
C LEU A 134 7.48 4.24 2.53
N ALA A 135 6.65 5.04 1.90
CA ALA A 135 5.71 4.64 0.84
C ALA A 135 6.22 4.97 -0.57
N ASP A 136 7.52 5.13 -0.73
CA ASP A 136 8.16 5.39 -2.03
C ASP A 136 7.75 4.36 -3.08
N GLU A 137 7.58 4.80 -4.32
CA GLU A 137 7.29 3.92 -5.45
C GLU A 137 8.29 2.75 -5.53
N MET A 138 7.86 1.67 -6.15
CA MET A 138 8.71 0.49 -6.33
C MET A 138 9.94 0.81 -7.15
N GLY A 139 11.10 0.23 -6.79
CA GLY A 139 12.36 0.47 -7.47
C GLY A 139 13.14 1.70 -7.01
N LEU A 140 12.64 2.47 -6.04
CA LEU A 140 13.37 3.60 -5.44
C LEU A 140 14.40 3.17 -4.36
N GLY A 141 14.56 1.86 -4.13
CA GLY A 141 15.57 1.34 -3.19
C GLY A 141 15.21 1.56 -1.72
N LYS A 142 13.94 1.35 -1.35
CA LYS A 142 13.45 1.46 0.05
C LYS A 142 14.30 0.65 1.03
N THR A 143 14.73 -0.56 0.65
CA THR A 143 15.61 -1.44 1.44
C THR A 143 16.89 -0.71 1.81
N LEU A 144 17.62 -0.18 0.81
CA LEU A 144 18.85 0.57 1.04
C LEU A 144 18.61 1.84 1.85
N THR A 145 17.53 2.57 1.57
CA THR A 145 17.14 3.77 2.35
C THR A 145 16.98 3.45 3.85
N ALA A 146 16.29 2.35 4.16
CA ALA A 146 16.09 1.91 5.55
C ALA A 146 17.40 1.42 6.20
N LEU A 147 18.24 0.71 5.45
CA LEU A 147 19.54 0.24 5.93
C LEU A 147 20.52 1.40 6.18
N LEU A 148 20.52 2.45 5.34
CA LEU A 148 21.31 3.67 5.56
C LEU A 148 20.91 4.35 6.88
N ALA A 149 19.61 4.52 7.10
CA ALA A 149 19.09 5.08 8.34
C ALA A 149 19.43 4.20 9.55
N ALA A 150 19.25 2.88 9.43
CA ALA A 150 19.58 1.93 10.49
C ALA A 150 21.07 1.94 10.83
N ARG A 151 21.95 1.95 9.81
CA ARG A 151 23.40 2.02 9.99
C ARG A 151 23.81 3.27 10.75
N ALA A 152 23.29 4.43 10.36
CA ALA A 152 23.58 5.69 11.04
C ALA A 152 23.09 5.67 12.50
N LEU A 153 21.87 5.18 12.76
CA LEU A 153 21.31 5.05 14.10
C LEU A 153 22.12 4.09 14.98
N MET A 154 22.51 2.93 14.45
CA MET A 154 23.23 1.90 15.21
C MET A 154 24.69 2.23 15.50
N ARG A 155 25.30 3.20 14.82
CA ARG A 155 26.61 3.76 15.20
C ARG A 155 26.56 4.52 16.53
N CYS A 156 25.39 5.08 16.84
CA CYS A 156 25.20 5.94 18.01
C CYS A 156 24.38 5.23 19.12
N THR A 157 23.91 4.00 18.89
CA THR A 157 23.04 3.27 19.81
C THR A 157 23.36 1.78 19.82
N SER A 158 23.03 1.11 20.94
CA SER A 158 23.17 -0.34 21.07
C SER A 158 21.94 -1.14 20.60
N LEU A 159 21.05 -0.54 19.81
CA LEU A 159 19.84 -1.19 19.32
C LEU A 159 20.13 -2.42 18.46
N ARG A 160 19.18 -3.35 18.40
CA ARG A 160 19.19 -4.48 17.48
C ARG A 160 18.28 -4.17 16.30
N LEU A 161 18.77 -4.42 15.08
CA LEU A 161 17.95 -4.32 13.87
C LEU A 161 17.22 -5.63 13.63
N MET A 162 15.89 -5.58 13.65
CA MET A 162 15.02 -6.67 13.24
C MET A 162 14.27 -6.26 11.98
N VAL A 163 14.27 -7.14 10.97
CA VAL A 163 13.58 -6.91 9.70
C VAL A 163 12.53 -7.99 9.50
N VAL A 164 11.27 -7.58 9.42
CA VAL A 164 10.14 -8.43 9.01
C VAL A 164 9.99 -8.31 7.51
N ALA A 165 10.14 -9.43 6.79
CA ALA A 165 10.03 -9.47 5.35
C ALA A 165 9.45 -10.80 4.84
N PRO A 166 8.87 -10.84 3.62
CA PRO A 166 8.57 -12.10 2.95
C PRO A 166 9.84 -12.96 2.80
N VAL A 167 9.70 -14.27 3.01
CA VAL A 167 10.85 -15.21 2.96
C VAL A 167 11.63 -15.09 1.65
N GLY A 168 10.94 -14.88 0.52
CA GLY A 168 11.58 -14.70 -0.79
C GLY A 168 12.50 -13.47 -0.89
N LEU A 169 12.34 -12.48 0.01
CA LEU A 169 13.19 -11.28 0.06
C LEU A 169 14.36 -11.41 1.05
N HIS A 170 14.41 -12.48 1.85
CA HIS A 170 15.49 -12.65 2.83
C HIS A 170 16.90 -12.67 2.21
N PRO A 171 17.15 -13.35 1.07
CA PRO A 171 18.47 -13.29 0.42
C PRO A 171 18.84 -11.86 -0.03
N HIS A 172 17.88 -11.11 -0.56
CA HIS A 172 18.08 -9.71 -0.93
C HIS A 172 18.45 -8.84 0.29
N TRP A 173 17.70 -8.96 1.39
CA TRP A 173 17.98 -8.22 2.63
C TRP A 173 19.36 -8.55 3.20
N ARG A 174 19.81 -9.82 3.16
CA ARG A 174 21.15 -10.20 3.61
C ARG A 174 22.23 -9.53 2.77
N ARG A 175 22.13 -9.64 1.43
CA ARG A 175 23.08 -9.03 0.50
C ARG A 175 23.18 -7.52 0.68
N GLU A 176 22.06 -6.83 0.78
CA GLU A 176 22.03 -5.38 1.00
C GLU A 176 22.62 -4.99 2.37
N ALA A 177 22.36 -5.77 3.41
CA ALA A 177 22.92 -5.52 4.74
C ALA A 177 24.44 -5.76 4.79
N GLU A 178 24.93 -6.80 4.12
CA GLU A 178 26.37 -7.06 3.93
C GLU A 178 27.05 -5.89 3.21
N GLY A 179 26.45 -5.38 2.12
CA GLY A 179 26.96 -4.23 1.38
C GLY A 179 27.07 -2.95 2.19
N VAL A 180 26.28 -2.78 3.26
CA VAL A 180 26.39 -1.65 4.18
C VAL A 180 27.10 -1.99 5.50
N ASN A 181 27.66 -3.20 5.63
CA ASN A 181 28.30 -3.74 6.83
C ASN A 181 27.38 -3.62 8.08
N LEU A 182 26.16 -4.15 8.00
CA LEU A 182 25.16 -4.09 9.05
C LEU A 182 24.63 -5.49 9.40
N ARG A 183 24.64 -5.84 10.68
CA ARG A 183 24.02 -7.08 11.16
C ARG A 183 22.52 -6.86 11.40
N LEU A 184 21.70 -7.81 10.94
CA LEU A 184 20.26 -7.79 11.13
C LEU A 184 19.71 -9.18 11.49
N GLN A 185 18.55 -9.20 12.13
CA GLN A 185 17.75 -10.40 12.37
C GLN A 185 16.58 -10.39 11.38
N LEU A 186 16.52 -11.39 10.48
CA LEU A 186 15.41 -11.58 9.55
C LEU A 186 14.31 -12.43 10.17
N VAL A 187 13.10 -11.96 10.06
CA VAL A 187 11.87 -12.61 10.55
C VAL A 187 10.85 -12.66 9.41
N SER A 188 10.18 -13.80 9.26
CA SER A 188 9.10 -13.93 8.29
C SER A 188 7.77 -13.42 8.86
N TRP A 189 6.87 -12.97 7.99
CA TRP A 189 5.51 -12.57 8.35
C TRP A 189 4.69 -13.68 9.07
N ALA A 190 5.04 -14.95 8.84
CA ALA A 190 4.38 -16.09 9.48
C ALA A 190 4.89 -16.40 10.90
N ARG A 191 6.04 -15.83 11.30
CA ARG A 191 6.74 -16.17 12.55
C ARG A 191 7.22 -14.93 13.28
N LEU A 192 6.31 -13.96 13.49
CA LEU A 192 6.62 -12.77 14.28
C LEU A 192 6.87 -13.16 15.74
N PRO A 193 7.95 -12.66 16.38
CA PRO A 193 8.25 -12.99 17.78
C PRO A 193 7.25 -12.30 18.71
N THR A 194 7.12 -12.84 19.90
CA THR A 194 6.35 -12.25 21.01
C THR A 194 7.21 -11.36 21.90
N GLU A 195 8.52 -11.63 21.95
CA GLU A 195 9.50 -10.92 22.77
C GLU A 195 10.55 -10.22 21.91
N LEU A 196 11.06 -9.10 22.39
CA LEU A 196 12.14 -8.33 21.77
C LEU A 196 13.41 -8.34 22.62
N PRO A 197 14.61 -8.23 22.00
CA PRO A 197 15.89 -8.19 22.70
C PRO A 197 15.94 -7.13 23.82
N PRO A 198 16.64 -7.42 24.94
CA PRO A 198 16.76 -6.47 26.06
C PRO A 198 17.38 -5.12 25.69
N ALA A 199 18.34 -5.10 24.75
CA ALA A 199 18.98 -3.88 24.27
C ALA A 199 18.05 -2.90 23.57
N GLY A 200 16.80 -3.30 23.30
CA GLY A 200 15.86 -2.54 22.49
C GLY A 200 15.99 -2.87 21.00
N THR A 201 14.92 -2.57 20.26
CA THR A 201 14.81 -2.97 18.85
C THR A 201 14.42 -1.79 17.96
N LEU A 202 15.15 -1.66 16.83
CA LEU A 202 14.67 -0.99 15.64
C LEU A 202 13.99 -2.05 14.77
N LEU A 203 12.69 -1.89 14.52
CA LEU A 203 11.90 -2.80 13.69
C LEU A 203 11.69 -2.18 12.30
N VAL A 204 12.18 -2.85 11.28
CA VAL A 204 11.87 -2.52 9.88
C VAL A 204 10.89 -3.56 9.36
N VAL A 205 9.77 -3.10 8.79
CA VAL A 205 8.70 -3.97 8.30
C VAL A 205 8.58 -3.78 6.79
N ASP A 206 9.12 -4.73 6.05
CA ASP A 206 9.07 -4.70 4.59
C ASP A 206 7.77 -5.32 4.07
N GLU A 207 7.33 -4.82 2.91
CA GLU A 207 6.03 -5.14 2.31
C GLU A 207 4.89 -5.01 3.34
N ALA A 208 4.87 -3.87 4.04
CA ALA A 208 3.93 -3.59 5.13
C ALA A 208 2.45 -3.72 4.72
N HIS A 209 2.14 -3.73 3.42
CA HIS A 209 0.80 -4.02 2.91
C HIS A 209 0.28 -5.41 3.30
N PHE A 210 1.14 -6.34 3.73
CA PHE A 210 0.67 -7.61 4.32
C PHE A 210 -0.09 -7.44 5.64
N ALA A 211 0.05 -6.31 6.31
CA ALA A 211 -0.67 -5.97 7.54
C ALA A 211 -1.96 -5.13 7.31
N GLN A 212 -2.45 -5.00 6.08
CA GLN A 212 -3.62 -4.15 5.77
C GLN A 212 -4.98 -4.71 6.22
N SER A 213 -5.04 -5.91 6.79
CA SER A 213 -6.28 -6.51 7.31
C SER A 213 -6.17 -6.78 8.81
N LEU A 214 -6.99 -6.12 9.61
CA LEU A 214 -7.09 -6.35 11.06
C LEU A 214 -7.54 -7.76 11.44
N ARG A 215 -8.20 -8.48 10.52
CA ARG A 215 -8.64 -9.87 10.73
C ARG A 215 -7.49 -10.88 10.58
N ALA A 216 -6.36 -10.47 10.02
CA ALA A 216 -5.23 -11.37 9.80
C ALA A 216 -4.38 -11.52 11.07
N ALA A 217 -4.07 -12.76 11.46
CA ALA A 217 -3.25 -13.05 12.64
C ALA A 217 -1.89 -12.34 12.61
N ARG A 218 -1.26 -12.23 11.43
CA ARG A 218 0.00 -11.49 11.25
C ARG A 218 -0.13 -9.99 11.58
N THR A 219 -1.27 -9.37 11.29
CA THR A 219 -1.53 -7.96 11.63
C THR A 219 -1.65 -7.80 13.14
N THR A 220 -2.40 -8.67 13.79
CA THR A 220 -2.53 -8.69 15.26
C THR A 220 -1.16 -8.88 15.93
N ALA A 221 -0.33 -9.79 15.41
CA ALA A 221 1.02 -10.02 15.91
C ALA A 221 1.92 -8.78 15.72
N LEU A 222 1.86 -8.13 14.57
CA LEU A 222 2.60 -6.88 14.32
C LEU A 222 2.15 -5.75 15.27
N LEU A 223 0.84 -5.56 15.48
CA LEU A 223 0.32 -4.54 16.39
C LEU A 223 0.71 -4.81 17.85
N ARG A 224 0.86 -6.08 18.24
CA ARG A 224 1.40 -6.46 19.55
C ARG A 224 2.86 -6.05 19.67
N LEU A 225 3.70 -6.37 18.66
CA LEU A 225 5.10 -5.95 18.63
C LEU A 225 5.26 -4.43 18.64
N ALA A 226 4.40 -3.71 17.91
CA ALA A 226 4.43 -2.25 17.84
C ALA A 226 4.20 -1.58 19.20
N ARG A 227 3.51 -2.27 20.13
CA ARG A 227 3.26 -1.80 21.49
C ARG A 227 4.27 -2.34 22.52
N HIS A 228 5.23 -3.14 22.08
CA HIS A 228 6.21 -3.75 23.00
C HIS A 228 7.12 -2.67 23.61
N PRO A 229 7.35 -2.65 24.95
CA PRO A 229 8.12 -1.60 25.63
C PRO A 229 9.58 -1.50 25.18
N ARG A 230 10.17 -2.59 24.65
CA ARG A 230 11.53 -2.61 24.10
C ARG A 230 11.61 -2.15 22.63
N LEU A 231 10.49 -1.85 22.00
CA LEU A 231 10.49 -1.28 20.65
C LEU A 231 10.88 0.19 20.74
N ARG A 232 11.97 0.57 20.08
CA ARG A 232 12.48 1.94 20.06
C ARG A 232 12.01 2.73 18.84
N ALA A 233 12.00 2.08 17.69
CA ALA A 233 11.44 2.65 16.48
C ALA A 233 10.84 1.56 15.57
N ILE A 234 9.87 1.95 14.74
CA ILE A 234 9.25 1.09 13.72
C ILE A 234 9.18 1.86 12.39
N TRP A 235 9.81 1.32 11.37
CA TRP A 235 9.77 1.86 10.01
C TRP A 235 9.13 0.84 9.07
N MET A 236 8.03 1.23 8.45
CA MET A 236 7.29 0.39 7.53
C MET A 236 7.62 0.76 6.09
N LEU A 237 7.96 -0.22 5.27
CA LEU A 237 8.30 -0.05 3.86
C LEU A 237 7.19 -0.68 3.02
N THR A 238 6.64 0.08 2.09
CA THR A 238 5.66 -0.43 1.12
C THR A 238 5.56 0.50 -0.07
N GLY A 239 5.46 -0.04 -1.29
CA GLY A 239 5.11 0.76 -2.47
C GLY A 239 3.60 1.01 -2.58
N THR A 240 2.79 0.31 -1.79
CA THR A 240 1.33 0.29 -1.89
C THR A 240 0.68 0.39 -0.51
N PRO A 241 0.77 1.56 0.17
CA PRO A 241 0.22 1.75 1.52
C PRO A 241 -1.31 1.57 1.56
N MET A 242 -1.97 1.72 0.41
CA MET A 242 -3.39 1.38 0.19
C MET A 242 -3.53 0.59 -1.11
N LYS A 243 -3.22 -0.72 -1.06
CA LYS A 243 -3.20 -1.59 -2.25
C LYS A 243 -4.49 -1.56 -3.08
N ASN A 244 -5.65 -1.46 -2.43
CA ASN A 244 -6.97 -1.41 -3.07
C ASN A 244 -7.59 -0.01 -3.11
N GLY A 245 -6.83 1.06 -2.79
CA GLY A 245 -7.34 2.42 -2.73
C GLY A 245 -8.30 2.69 -1.56
N ARG A 246 -8.41 1.78 -0.57
CA ARG A 246 -9.35 1.89 0.54
C ARG A 246 -8.66 2.37 1.81
N PRO A 247 -9.18 3.43 2.46
CA PRO A 247 -8.58 3.98 3.69
C PRO A 247 -8.52 2.99 4.87
N ASP A 248 -9.44 1.99 4.94
CA ASP A 248 -9.41 0.96 5.98
C ASP A 248 -8.10 0.15 5.98
N GLN A 249 -7.45 0.03 4.82
CA GLN A 249 -6.16 -0.64 4.69
C GLN A 249 -4.99 0.15 5.30
N LEU A 250 -5.13 1.45 5.41
CA LEU A 250 -4.12 2.31 6.02
C LEU A 250 -4.18 2.28 7.55
N PHE A 251 -5.37 2.02 8.12
CA PHE A 251 -5.58 2.02 9.57
C PHE A 251 -4.58 1.15 10.35
N PRO A 252 -4.33 -0.13 10.00
CA PRO A 252 -3.39 -0.95 10.76
C PRO A 252 -1.95 -0.43 10.73
N LEU A 253 -1.54 0.18 9.60
CA LEU A 253 -0.21 0.77 9.47
C LEU A 253 -0.09 2.00 10.37
N LEU A 254 -1.10 2.85 10.39
CA LEU A 254 -1.16 4.02 11.28
C LEU A 254 -1.20 3.60 12.76
N ALA A 255 -1.95 2.56 13.09
CA ALA A 255 -2.01 2.02 14.45
C ALA A 255 -0.66 1.45 14.92
N ALA A 256 0.11 0.82 14.02
CA ALA A 256 1.43 0.29 14.35
C ALA A 256 2.47 1.40 14.61
N ILE A 257 2.34 2.56 13.98
CA ILE A 257 3.23 3.72 14.21
C ILE A 257 2.68 4.69 15.28
N ASP A 258 1.65 4.29 16.01
CA ASP A 258 0.98 5.07 17.08
C ASP A 258 0.42 6.43 16.59
N HIS A 259 -0.15 6.45 15.38
CA HIS A 259 -0.78 7.64 14.86
C HIS A 259 -2.09 7.94 15.61
N PRO A 260 -2.34 9.17 16.11
CA PRO A 260 -3.53 9.49 16.92
C PRO A 260 -4.87 9.14 16.28
N ILE A 261 -5.02 9.34 14.96
CA ILE A 261 -6.29 9.01 14.28
C ILE A 261 -6.58 7.50 14.22
N ALA A 262 -5.60 6.64 14.50
CA ALA A 262 -5.73 5.20 14.51
C ALA A 262 -5.83 4.61 15.94
N ARG A 263 -6.10 5.42 16.95
CA ARG A 263 -6.35 4.98 18.32
C ARG A 263 -7.76 4.41 18.52
N ASP A 264 -8.73 4.85 17.70
CA ASP A 264 -10.11 4.34 17.68
C ASP A 264 -10.50 3.92 16.27
N GLN A 265 -10.59 2.60 16.06
CA GLN A 265 -10.95 2.03 14.76
C GLN A 265 -12.32 2.50 14.29
N ARG A 266 -13.30 2.53 15.19
CA ARG A 266 -14.68 2.87 14.83
C ARG A 266 -14.79 4.27 14.27
N GLN A 267 -14.17 5.23 14.96
CA GLN A 267 -14.17 6.63 14.55
C GLN A 267 -13.40 6.84 13.24
N TYR A 268 -12.26 6.15 13.09
CA TYR A 268 -11.51 6.16 11.83
C TYR A 268 -12.38 5.68 10.67
N GLU A 269 -13.06 4.54 10.84
CA GLU A 269 -13.92 3.96 9.83
C GLU A 269 -15.14 4.85 9.51
N GLU A 270 -15.80 5.44 10.51
CA GLU A 270 -16.88 6.40 10.32
C GLU A 270 -16.42 7.61 9.52
N ARG A 271 -15.24 8.15 9.83
CA ARG A 271 -14.72 9.37 9.21
C ARG A 271 -14.16 9.15 7.82
N TYR A 272 -13.33 8.12 7.64
CA TYR A 272 -12.53 7.95 6.42
C TYR A 272 -13.02 6.81 5.52
N CYS A 273 -13.76 5.85 6.06
CA CYS A 273 -14.21 4.67 5.34
C CYS A 273 -15.72 4.64 5.07
N GLN A 274 -16.43 5.76 5.28
CA GLN A 274 -17.90 5.82 5.20
C GLN A 274 -18.57 4.77 6.09
N GLY A 275 -18.02 4.53 7.28
CA GLY A 275 -18.50 3.52 8.21
C GLY A 275 -19.94 3.79 8.65
N HIS A 276 -20.81 2.79 8.48
CA HIS A 276 -22.21 2.86 8.86
C HIS A 276 -22.79 1.48 9.15
N TRP A 277 -23.88 1.45 9.91
CA TRP A 277 -24.65 0.23 10.10
C TRP A 277 -25.56 0.01 8.90
N ARG A 278 -25.51 -1.22 8.35
CA ARG A 278 -26.41 -1.70 7.31
C ARG A 278 -27.18 -2.89 7.82
N GLU A 279 -28.46 -2.92 7.56
CA GLU A 279 -29.29 -4.09 7.81
C GLU A 279 -29.19 -5.05 6.61
N ARG A 280 -28.86 -6.32 6.88
CA ARG A 280 -28.80 -7.38 5.88
C ARG A 280 -29.34 -8.67 6.49
N HIS A 281 -30.37 -9.25 5.88
CA HIS A 281 -31.04 -10.47 6.36
C HIS A 281 -31.44 -10.38 7.85
N GLY A 282 -32.05 -9.27 8.26
CA GLY A 282 -32.50 -9.03 9.64
C GLY A 282 -31.39 -8.86 10.67
N ARG A 283 -30.11 -8.74 10.23
CA ARG A 283 -28.97 -8.51 11.11
C ARG A 283 -28.29 -7.19 10.79
N ARG A 284 -27.99 -6.40 11.83
CA ARG A 284 -27.17 -5.20 11.68
C ARG A 284 -25.71 -5.59 11.53
N GLN A 285 -25.12 -5.19 10.39
CA GLN A 285 -23.72 -5.39 10.10
C GLN A 285 -23.04 -4.04 9.93
N TRP A 286 -21.83 -3.92 10.48
CA TRP A 286 -20.99 -2.76 10.26
C TRP A 286 -20.34 -2.84 8.89
N GLN A 287 -20.46 -1.78 8.09
CA GLN A 287 -19.84 -1.66 6.78
C GLN A 287 -18.95 -0.42 6.75
N ALA A 288 -17.67 -0.60 6.37
CA ALA A 288 -16.66 0.46 6.32
C ALA A 288 -15.73 0.24 5.11
N SER A 289 -16.31 0.06 3.93
CA SER A 289 -15.57 -0.24 2.69
C SER A 289 -15.47 0.94 1.73
N GLY A 290 -16.00 2.11 2.13
CA GLY A 290 -15.97 3.33 1.34
C GLY A 290 -14.69 4.13 1.53
N ALA A 291 -14.68 5.34 0.92
CA ALA A 291 -13.63 6.33 1.07
C ALA A 291 -14.25 7.73 1.21
N SER A 292 -13.84 8.48 2.22
CA SER A 292 -14.30 9.83 2.52
C SER A 292 -13.18 10.64 3.15
N GLN A 293 -13.29 11.97 3.10
CA GLN A 293 -12.34 12.91 3.72
C GLN A 293 -10.86 12.63 3.41
N LEU A 294 -10.56 12.17 2.18
CA LEU A 294 -9.20 11.74 1.79
C LEU A 294 -8.18 12.88 1.88
N GLU A 295 -8.57 14.11 1.58
CA GLU A 295 -7.68 15.28 1.71
C GLU A 295 -7.30 15.56 3.17
N GLU A 296 -8.28 15.43 4.09
CA GLU A 296 -8.01 15.54 5.52
C GLU A 296 -7.08 14.41 5.98
N LEU A 297 -7.38 13.16 5.59
CA LEU A 297 -6.56 12.00 5.91
C LEU A 297 -5.12 12.21 5.41
N ARG A 298 -4.95 12.68 4.17
CA ARG A 298 -3.66 13.02 3.58
C ARG A 298 -2.90 14.06 4.41
N ARG A 299 -3.55 15.16 4.77
CA ARG A 299 -2.93 16.21 5.58
C ARG A 299 -2.45 15.67 6.92
N LEU A 300 -3.29 14.90 7.62
CA LEU A 300 -2.98 14.35 8.94
C LEU A 300 -1.89 13.25 8.89
N THR A 301 -1.77 12.49 7.81
CA THR A 301 -0.80 11.41 7.70
C THR A 301 0.54 11.84 7.08
N ARG A 302 0.57 12.96 6.37
CA ARG A 302 1.77 13.49 5.69
C ARG A 302 3.03 13.55 6.56
N PRO A 303 2.98 13.90 7.85
CA PRO A 303 4.18 13.93 8.69
C PRO A 303 4.85 12.58 8.87
N LEU A 304 4.10 11.47 8.79
CA LEU A 304 4.56 10.10 9.08
C LEU A 304 4.55 9.16 7.86
N ILE A 305 4.09 9.64 6.70
CA ILE A 305 4.11 8.89 5.44
C ILE A 305 4.92 9.67 4.41
N LEU A 306 6.07 9.12 3.99
CA LEU A 306 6.84 9.66 2.87
C LEU A 306 6.50 8.88 1.60
N HIS A 307 5.96 9.58 0.62
CA HIS A 307 5.68 9.02 -0.71
C HIS A 307 6.35 9.86 -1.78
N ARG A 308 7.19 9.24 -2.61
CA ARG A 308 7.86 9.87 -3.75
C ARG A 308 7.67 9.01 -4.99
N ARG A 309 7.48 9.66 -6.13
CA ARG A 309 7.38 8.99 -7.43
C ARG A 309 8.74 8.87 -8.08
N LYS A 310 8.94 7.83 -8.90
CA LYS A 310 10.16 7.66 -9.70
C LYS A 310 10.44 8.90 -10.56
N SER A 311 9.41 9.42 -11.22
CA SER A 311 9.51 10.60 -12.07
C SER A 311 9.97 11.88 -11.37
N GLN A 312 9.89 11.94 -10.03
CA GLN A 312 10.34 13.09 -9.22
C GLN A 312 11.81 13.00 -8.82
N VAL A 313 12.37 11.79 -8.77
CA VAL A 313 13.67 11.53 -8.13
C VAL A 313 14.64 10.74 -8.99
N LEU A 314 14.18 10.16 -10.11
CA LEU A 314 15.00 9.41 -11.04
C LEU A 314 14.73 9.86 -12.48
N THR A 315 15.77 9.89 -13.28
CA THR A 315 15.66 9.99 -14.73
C THR A 315 15.69 8.56 -15.30
N LEU A 316 14.51 8.02 -15.61
CA LEU A 316 14.37 6.70 -16.23
C LEU A 316 13.93 6.85 -17.68
N PRO A 317 14.27 5.88 -18.54
CA PRO A 317 13.70 5.80 -19.87
C PRO A 317 12.16 5.79 -19.85
N PRO A 318 11.47 6.20 -20.92
CA PRO A 318 10.01 6.32 -20.90
C PRO A 318 9.32 4.96 -20.71
N LYS A 319 8.25 4.94 -19.90
CA LYS A 319 7.33 3.79 -19.78
C LYS A 319 6.04 4.12 -20.55
N ARG A 320 5.71 3.31 -21.56
CA ARG A 320 4.53 3.49 -22.42
C ARG A 320 3.57 2.33 -22.21
N ARG A 321 2.31 2.62 -21.92
CA ARG A 321 1.23 1.63 -21.83
C ARG A 321 0.40 1.66 -23.11
N ARG A 322 0.19 0.48 -23.71
CA ARG A 322 -0.60 0.27 -24.92
C ARG A 322 -1.71 -0.74 -24.62
N GLN A 323 -2.95 -0.31 -24.71
CA GLN A 323 -4.09 -1.24 -24.74
C GLN A 323 -4.15 -1.87 -26.12
N GLN A 324 -4.24 -3.20 -26.15
CA GLN A 324 -4.34 -3.97 -27.38
C GLN A 324 -5.62 -4.78 -27.37
N PRO A 325 -6.65 -4.34 -28.09
CA PRO A 325 -7.86 -5.13 -28.26
C PRO A 325 -7.51 -6.43 -29.01
N VAL A 326 -7.98 -7.54 -28.49
CA VAL A 326 -7.88 -8.86 -29.12
C VAL A 326 -9.11 -9.05 -29.99
N VAL A 327 -8.90 -9.27 -31.28
CA VAL A 327 -9.96 -9.60 -32.24
C VAL A 327 -9.99 -11.11 -32.40
N LEU A 328 -11.14 -11.70 -32.14
CA LEU A 328 -11.39 -13.14 -32.33
C LEU A 328 -11.88 -13.39 -33.76
N THR A 329 -11.55 -14.55 -34.31
CA THR A 329 -12.23 -15.08 -35.49
C THR A 329 -13.69 -15.38 -35.16
N GLU A 330 -14.55 -15.51 -36.14
CA GLU A 330 -15.97 -15.81 -35.95
C GLU A 330 -16.17 -17.12 -35.14
N ALA A 331 -15.40 -18.16 -35.43
CA ALA A 331 -15.45 -19.42 -34.69
C ALA A 331 -14.98 -19.27 -33.24
N GLU A 332 -13.92 -18.51 -32.99
CA GLU A 332 -13.42 -18.22 -31.63
C GLU A 332 -14.43 -17.37 -30.86
N ALA A 333 -15.08 -16.38 -31.50
CA ALA A 333 -16.09 -15.55 -30.89
C ALA A 333 -17.31 -16.37 -30.44
N LEU A 334 -17.82 -17.24 -31.31
CA LEU A 334 -18.90 -18.16 -30.96
C LEU A 334 -18.52 -19.09 -29.80
N GLY A 335 -17.30 -19.61 -29.80
CA GLY A 335 -16.79 -20.44 -28.70
C GLY A 335 -16.63 -19.67 -27.39
N PHE A 336 -16.19 -18.42 -27.46
CA PHE A 336 -16.07 -17.54 -26.31
C PHE A 336 -17.44 -17.23 -25.71
N ASP A 337 -18.40 -16.77 -26.53
CA ASP A 337 -19.74 -16.42 -26.11
C ASP A 337 -20.44 -17.63 -25.48
N HIS A 338 -20.37 -18.80 -26.12
CA HIS A 338 -20.93 -20.04 -25.55
C HIS A 338 -20.39 -20.36 -24.16
N ARG A 339 -19.07 -20.25 -23.95
CA ARG A 339 -18.46 -20.50 -22.64
C ARG A 339 -18.83 -19.46 -21.60
N VAL A 340 -18.96 -18.19 -21.99
CA VAL A 340 -19.45 -17.11 -21.14
C VAL A 340 -20.88 -17.36 -20.71
N ASP A 341 -21.77 -17.72 -21.66
CA ASP A 341 -23.16 -17.97 -21.40
C ASP A 341 -23.37 -19.13 -20.43
N LEU A 342 -22.65 -20.24 -20.59
CA LEU A 342 -22.71 -21.37 -19.66
C LEU A 342 -22.43 -20.95 -18.20
N ILE A 343 -21.41 -20.10 -17.98
CA ILE A 343 -21.08 -19.62 -16.63
C ILE A 343 -22.12 -18.63 -16.11
N LEU A 344 -22.64 -17.76 -16.96
CA LEU A 344 -23.68 -16.79 -16.58
C LEU A 344 -24.99 -17.49 -16.25
N GLU A 345 -25.40 -18.51 -17.02
CA GLU A 345 -26.59 -19.32 -16.77
C GLU A 345 -26.50 -20.09 -15.45
N ASP A 346 -25.35 -20.73 -15.18
CA ASP A 346 -25.11 -21.40 -13.89
C ASP A 346 -25.21 -20.39 -12.72
N TYR A 347 -24.60 -19.22 -12.86
CA TYR A 347 -24.71 -18.18 -11.84
C TYR A 347 -26.14 -17.68 -11.65
N ARG A 348 -26.89 -17.43 -12.75
CA ARG A 348 -28.29 -17.01 -12.69
C ARG A 348 -29.17 -18.07 -12.04
N ARG A 349 -28.99 -19.35 -12.40
CA ARG A 349 -29.69 -20.49 -11.80
C ARG A 349 -29.46 -20.56 -10.29
N ARG A 350 -28.21 -20.51 -9.85
CA ARG A 350 -27.85 -20.53 -8.44
C ARG A 350 -28.37 -19.31 -7.68
N ALA A 351 -28.36 -18.13 -8.33
CA ALA A 351 -28.94 -16.92 -7.76
C ALA A 351 -30.48 -17.04 -7.57
N ALA A 352 -31.19 -17.61 -8.53
CA ALA A 352 -32.62 -17.83 -8.45
C ALA A 352 -33.00 -18.84 -7.34
N LEU A 353 -32.13 -19.83 -7.09
CA LEU A 353 -32.30 -20.81 -6.01
C LEU A 353 -31.89 -20.26 -4.62
N GLY A 354 -31.43 -19.00 -4.55
CA GLY A 354 -30.94 -18.37 -3.30
C GLY A 354 -29.64 -18.94 -2.78
N GLU A 355 -28.91 -19.69 -3.60
CA GLU A 355 -27.64 -20.31 -3.27
C GLU A 355 -26.48 -19.31 -3.29
N VAL A 356 -26.64 -18.16 -3.99
CA VAL A 356 -25.66 -17.06 -4.05
C VAL A 356 -25.69 -16.28 -2.74
N ARG A 357 -24.88 -16.67 -1.77
CA ARG A 357 -24.98 -16.21 -0.37
C ARG A 357 -24.02 -15.11 0.05
N SER A 358 -22.99 -14.79 -0.73
CA SER A 358 -21.94 -13.84 -0.32
C SER A 358 -21.55 -12.85 -1.41
N ASP A 359 -20.91 -11.72 -0.99
CA ASP A 359 -20.30 -10.77 -1.93
C ASP A 359 -19.04 -11.35 -2.61
N ALA A 360 -18.58 -12.54 -2.21
CA ALA A 360 -17.46 -13.24 -2.84
C ALA A 360 -17.85 -13.91 -4.16
N GLU A 361 -19.11 -14.30 -4.34
CA GLU A 361 -19.57 -15.00 -5.56
C GLU A 361 -19.52 -14.15 -6.84
N PRO A 362 -19.90 -12.85 -6.84
CA PRO A 362 -19.66 -12.00 -8.01
C PRO A 362 -18.17 -11.87 -8.39
N LEU A 363 -17.27 -11.94 -7.41
CA LEU A 363 -15.83 -11.94 -7.66
C LEU A 363 -15.35 -13.29 -8.24
N ALA A 364 -15.91 -14.40 -7.77
CA ALA A 364 -15.63 -15.73 -8.33
C ALA A 364 -16.09 -15.83 -9.77
N LEU A 365 -17.31 -15.34 -10.08
CA LEU A 365 -17.84 -15.26 -11.44
C LEU A 365 -16.91 -14.43 -12.35
N LEU A 366 -16.55 -13.23 -11.92
CA LEU A 366 -15.66 -12.38 -12.70
C LEU A 366 -14.25 -12.98 -12.86
N THR A 367 -13.77 -13.74 -11.87
CA THR A 367 -12.52 -14.50 -11.99
C THR A 367 -12.62 -15.61 -13.04
N ALA A 368 -13.77 -16.33 -13.08
CA ALA A 368 -14.03 -17.36 -14.10
C ALA A 368 -14.12 -16.76 -15.51
N LEU A 369 -14.82 -15.65 -15.68
CA LEU A 369 -14.87 -14.93 -16.97
C LEU A 369 -13.50 -14.46 -17.44
N ARG A 370 -12.66 -13.93 -16.53
CA ARG A 370 -11.29 -13.52 -16.85
C ARG A 370 -10.41 -14.71 -17.26
N ARG A 371 -10.60 -15.88 -16.65
CA ARG A 371 -9.88 -17.10 -17.02
C ARG A 371 -10.24 -17.53 -18.44
N ILE A 372 -11.53 -17.53 -18.81
CA ILE A 372 -11.95 -17.78 -20.19
C ILE A 372 -11.31 -16.76 -21.14
N ALA A 373 -11.41 -15.48 -20.82
CA ALA A 373 -10.81 -14.44 -21.64
C ALA A 373 -9.30 -14.64 -21.82
N ALA A 374 -8.57 -15.05 -20.77
CA ALA A 374 -7.13 -15.34 -20.85
C ALA A 374 -6.84 -16.48 -21.83
N GLU A 375 -7.64 -17.54 -21.84
CA GLU A 375 -7.51 -18.67 -22.77
C GLU A 375 -7.72 -18.23 -24.22
N PHE A 376 -8.78 -17.45 -24.50
CA PHE A 376 -9.07 -16.95 -25.85
C PHE A 376 -8.09 -15.86 -26.34
N LYS A 377 -7.33 -15.25 -25.45
CA LYS A 377 -6.25 -14.32 -25.81
C LYS A 377 -4.95 -15.02 -26.23
N LEU A 378 -4.81 -16.33 -25.99
CA LEU A 378 -3.55 -17.04 -26.25
C LEU A 378 -3.08 -16.94 -27.71
N PRO A 379 -3.93 -17.07 -28.76
CA PRO A 379 -3.48 -16.91 -30.14
C PRO A 379 -2.86 -15.52 -30.39
N ALA A 380 -3.52 -14.46 -29.93
CA ALA A 380 -3.03 -13.08 -30.06
C ALA A 380 -1.73 -12.86 -29.25
N ALA A 381 -1.65 -13.44 -28.04
CA ALA A 381 -0.44 -13.40 -27.23
C ALA A 381 0.74 -14.10 -27.90
N VAL A 382 0.53 -15.28 -28.51
CA VAL A 382 1.56 -16.01 -29.27
C VAL A 382 2.05 -15.18 -30.46
N HIS A 383 1.12 -14.55 -31.19
CA HIS A 383 1.48 -13.71 -32.34
C HIS A 383 2.34 -12.50 -31.90
N LEU A 384 1.90 -11.77 -30.89
CA LEU A 384 2.65 -10.64 -30.35
C LEU A 384 4.02 -11.05 -29.81
N LEU A 385 4.08 -12.15 -29.05
CA LEU A 385 5.34 -12.62 -28.48
C LEU A 385 6.33 -13.04 -29.57
N ARG A 386 5.88 -13.77 -30.61
CA ARG A 386 6.74 -14.12 -31.77
C ARG A 386 7.28 -12.89 -32.45
N GLU A 387 6.42 -11.91 -32.76
CA GLU A 387 6.84 -10.66 -33.40
C GLU A 387 7.93 -9.94 -32.59
N LEU A 388 7.83 -9.91 -31.28
CA LEU A 388 8.81 -9.27 -30.39
C LEU A 388 10.10 -10.10 -30.30
N LEU A 389 9.99 -11.42 -30.15
CA LEU A 389 11.15 -12.33 -30.06
C LEU A 389 11.94 -12.39 -31.36
N ASP A 390 11.25 -12.39 -32.51
CA ASP A 390 11.90 -12.37 -33.85
C ASP A 390 12.70 -11.07 -34.09
N ARG A 391 12.35 -9.99 -33.37
CA ARG A 391 13.14 -8.75 -33.35
C ARG A 391 14.28 -8.76 -32.32
N GLY A 392 14.48 -9.83 -31.58
CA GLY A 392 15.48 -9.92 -30.52
C GLY A 392 15.13 -9.15 -29.26
N GLU A 393 13.84 -8.84 -29.03
CA GLU A 393 13.40 -8.07 -27.88
C GLU A 393 13.15 -8.98 -26.67
N ALA A 394 13.67 -8.58 -25.49
CA ALA A 394 13.43 -9.30 -24.25
C ALA A 394 12.03 -8.95 -23.68
N VAL A 395 11.22 -10.00 -23.43
CA VAL A 395 9.82 -9.87 -23.05
C VAL A 395 9.51 -10.58 -21.74
N VAL A 396 8.75 -9.92 -20.86
CA VAL A 396 8.14 -10.56 -19.69
C VAL A 396 6.62 -10.56 -19.85
N LEU A 397 6.01 -11.75 -19.82
CA LEU A 397 4.55 -11.86 -19.81
C LEU A 397 4.06 -12.21 -18.41
N PHE A 398 3.06 -11.48 -17.93
CA PHE A 398 2.39 -11.73 -16.66
C PHE A 398 0.96 -12.24 -16.86
N SER A 399 0.59 -13.24 -16.05
CA SER A 399 -0.78 -13.76 -15.91
C SER A 399 -1.13 -14.07 -14.45
N GLY A 400 -2.40 -14.00 -14.09
CA GLY A 400 -2.93 -14.49 -12.82
C GLY A 400 -3.12 -16.00 -12.80
N PHE A 401 -3.07 -16.66 -13.98
CA PHE A 401 -3.36 -18.07 -14.16
C PHE A 401 -2.10 -18.81 -14.65
N ILE A 402 -1.88 -20.03 -14.13
CA ILE A 402 -0.69 -20.82 -14.44
C ILE A 402 -0.84 -21.52 -15.80
N GLU A 403 -2.02 -22.03 -16.10
CA GLU A 403 -2.24 -22.82 -17.33
C GLU A 403 -1.94 -22.04 -18.61
N PRO A 404 -2.36 -20.79 -18.81
CA PRO A 404 -1.97 -20.00 -19.97
C PRO A 404 -0.46 -19.85 -20.11
N LEU A 405 0.28 -19.68 -18.99
CA LEU A 405 1.74 -19.57 -19.00
C LEU A 405 2.40 -20.87 -19.46
N GLN A 406 1.91 -22.02 -18.99
CA GLN A 406 2.41 -23.32 -19.39
C GLN A 406 2.16 -23.61 -20.89
N LEU A 407 0.98 -23.25 -21.40
CA LEU A 407 0.66 -23.37 -22.82
C LEU A 407 1.55 -22.46 -23.70
N LEU A 408 1.82 -21.25 -23.24
CA LEU A 408 2.74 -20.34 -23.92
C LEU A 408 4.17 -20.89 -23.91
N GLN A 409 4.63 -21.45 -22.78
CA GLN A 409 5.94 -22.07 -22.69
C GLN A 409 6.09 -23.26 -23.65
N GLN A 410 5.08 -24.13 -23.75
CA GLN A 410 5.08 -25.25 -24.68
C GLN A 410 5.21 -24.81 -26.16
N ARG A 411 4.61 -23.64 -26.50
CA ARG A 411 4.57 -23.15 -27.90
C ARG A 411 5.77 -22.29 -28.29
N LEU A 412 6.36 -21.58 -27.34
CA LEU A 412 7.38 -20.55 -27.59
C LEU A 412 8.69 -20.80 -26.84
N GLY A 413 8.72 -21.77 -25.93
CA GLY A 413 9.84 -21.89 -24.99
C GLY A 413 9.82 -20.81 -23.92
N GLY A 414 11.00 -20.46 -23.44
CA GLY A 414 11.17 -19.44 -22.40
C GLY A 414 11.14 -19.97 -20.97
N GLU A 415 11.44 -19.09 -20.02
CA GLU A 415 11.55 -19.43 -18.61
C GLU A 415 10.21 -19.20 -17.89
N LEU A 416 9.85 -20.12 -16.98
CA LEU A 416 8.68 -19.97 -16.10
C LEU A 416 9.09 -19.39 -14.73
N LEU A 417 8.24 -18.51 -14.18
CA LEU A 417 8.38 -17.94 -12.85
C LEU A 417 7.03 -18.02 -12.13
N ILE A 418 6.79 -19.16 -11.48
CA ILE A 418 5.51 -19.49 -10.83
C ILE A 418 5.69 -19.91 -9.37
N GLY A 419 4.61 -19.78 -8.56
CA GLY A 419 4.68 -20.01 -7.11
C GLY A 419 5.01 -21.44 -6.68
N ARG A 420 4.73 -22.45 -7.53
CA ARG A 420 5.00 -23.87 -7.23
C ARG A 420 6.48 -24.25 -7.32
N GLN A 421 7.31 -23.44 -7.98
CA GLN A 421 8.74 -23.68 -8.10
C GLN A 421 9.47 -23.44 -6.78
N ARG A 422 10.59 -24.15 -6.58
CA ARG A 422 11.51 -23.91 -5.46
C ARG A 422 12.21 -22.56 -5.61
N PRO A 423 12.64 -21.90 -4.52
CA PRO A 423 13.34 -20.62 -4.60
C PRO A 423 14.56 -20.61 -5.54
N ALA A 424 15.35 -21.70 -5.55
CA ALA A 424 16.51 -21.83 -6.44
C ALA A 424 16.12 -21.90 -7.92
N GLU A 425 15.07 -22.62 -8.27
CA GLU A 425 14.56 -22.73 -9.64
C GLU A 425 14.07 -21.37 -10.16
N ARG A 426 13.38 -20.61 -9.29
CA ARG A 426 12.93 -19.25 -9.62
C ARG A 426 14.09 -18.29 -9.84
N GLN A 427 15.14 -18.41 -9.03
CA GLN A 427 16.33 -17.59 -9.20
C GLN A 427 17.04 -17.92 -10.51
N LEU A 428 17.19 -19.22 -10.83
CA LEU A 428 17.80 -19.67 -12.07
C LEU A 428 17.06 -19.16 -13.31
N ALA A 429 15.72 -19.22 -13.31
CA ALA A 429 14.90 -18.67 -14.40
C ALA A 429 15.13 -17.16 -14.61
N VAL A 430 15.21 -16.41 -13.52
CA VAL A 430 15.53 -14.98 -13.58
C VAL A 430 16.95 -14.73 -14.07
N ASP A 431 17.92 -15.50 -13.59
CA ASP A 431 19.33 -15.34 -13.99
C ASP A 431 19.52 -15.62 -15.48
N ARG A 432 18.94 -16.69 -16.02
CA ARG A 432 18.95 -17.00 -17.46
C ARG A 432 18.33 -15.90 -18.31
N PHE A 433 17.18 -15.35 -17.86
CA PHE A 433 16.57 -14.21 -18.54
C PHE A 433 17.48 -12.98 -18.52
N GLN A 434 18.08 -12.67 -17.38
CA GLN A 434 18.94 -11.49 -17.23
C GLN A 434 20.28 -11.62 -17.97
N GLN A 435 20.83 -12.84 -18.10
CA GLN A 435 22.07 -13.13 -18.84
C GLN A 435 21.86 -13.21 -20.36
N GLY A 436 20.62 -13.31 -20.81
CA GLY A 436 20.30 -13.39 -22.23
C GLY A 436 20.21 -14.82 -22.78
N ASP A 437 20.25 -15.83 -21.91
CA ASP A 437 20.06 -17.24 -22.30
C ASP A 437 18.60 -17.51 -22.73
N SER A 438 17.69 -16.64 -22.34
CA SER A 438 16.28 -16.66 -22.74
C SER A 438 15.74 -15.23 -22.88
N ASP A 439 15.06 -14.94 -23.98
CA ASP A 439 14.42 -13.65 -24.24
C ASP A 439 12.97 -13.58 -23.74
N LEU A 440 12.40 -14.70 -23.29
CA LEU A 440 11.04 -14.79 -22.79
C LEU A 440 10.98 -15.27 -21.35
N LEU A 441 10.35 -14.49 -20.47
CA LEU A 441 10.01 -14.87 -19.10
C LEU A 441 8.49 -14.83 -18.91
N LEU A 442 7.91 -15.94 -18.48
CA LEU A 442 6.48 -16.14 -18.24
C LEU A 442 6.23 -16.20 -16.74
N ALA A 443 5.55 -15.22 -16.15
CA ALA A 443 5.46 -15.06 -14.70
C ALA A 443 4.02 -14.91 -14.19
N THR A 444 3.73 -15.46 -13.02
CA THR A 444 2.51 -15.08 -12.30
C THR A 444 2.71 -13.75 -11.55
N PHE A 445 1.65 -12.93 -11.42
CA PHE A 445 1.72 -11.66 -10.68
C PHE A 445 2.25 -11.84 -9.25
N GLY A 446 1.81 -12.90 -8.56
CA GLY A 446 2.24 -13.17 -7.19
C GLY A 446 3.72 -13.50 -7.07
N THR A 447 4.29 -14.19 -8.04
CA THR A 447 5.70 -14.59 -8.04
C THR A 447 6.60 -13.48 -8.57
N GLY A 448 6.19 -12.81 -9.64
CA GLY A 448 6.86 -11.60 -10.13
C GLY A 448 6.92 -10.48 -9.10
N GLY A 449 6.02 -10.48 -8.10
CA GLY A 449 6.03 -9.59 -6.94
C GLY A 449 7.15 -9.83 -5.92
N LEU A 450 7.90 -10.93 -5.98
CA LEU A 450 8.86 -11.35 -4.95
C LEU A 450 10.26 -10.67 -5.01
N GLY A 451 10.37 -9.47 -5.53
CA GLY A 451 11.62 -8.69 -5.41
C GLY A 451 12.64 -8.88 -6.54
N PHE A 452 12.37 -9.74 -7.51
CA PHE A 452 13.24 -9.92 -8.67
C PHE A 452 13.36 -8.63 -9.49
N THR A 453 14.53 -8.41 -10.05
CA THR A 453 14.82 -7.31 -10.96
C THR A 453 14.89 -7.87 -12.38
N LEU A 454 14.13 -7.29 -13.30
CA LEU A 454 13.98 -7.76 -14.68
C LEU A 454 14.27 -6.61 -15.67
N HIS A 455 15.33 -5.83 -15.39
CA HIS A 455 15.65 -4.60 -16.14
C HIS A 455 16.08 -4.82 -17.59
N ARG A 456 16.45 -6.07 -17.96
CA ARG A 456 16.71 -6.45 -19.36
C ARG A 456 15.45 -6.38 -20.23
N ALA A 457 14.26 -6.53 -19.63
CA ALA A 457 13.00 -6.52 -20.37
C ALA A 457 12.73 -5.14 -21.01
N ARG A 458 12.43 -5.15 -22.30
CA ARG A 458 11.95 -3.98 -23.07
C ARG A 458 10.44 -3.97 -23.23
N HIS A 459 9.83 -5.15 -23.12
CA HIS A 459 8.39 -5.34 -23.24
C HIS A 459 7.84 -6.08 -22.03
N VAL A 460 6.71 -5.59 -21.53
CA VAL A 460 5.86 -6.30 -20.56
C VAL A 460 4.53 -6.56 -21.22
N VAL A 461 4.07 -7.80 -21.20
CA VAL A 461 2.75 -8.18 -21.69
C VAL A 461 1.89 -8.60 -20.50
N LEU A 462 0.75 -7.95 -20.31
CA LEU A 462 -0.27 -8.36 -19.34
C LEU A 462 -1.36 -9.11 -20.09
N LEU A 463 -1.41 -10.44 -19.91
CA LEU A 463 -2.43 -11.28 -20.54
C LEU A 463 -3.82 -10.91 -20.03
N GLU A 464 -3.94 -10.69 -18.73
CA GLU A 464 -5.05 -10.03 -18.06
C GLU A 464 -4.52 -9.12 -16.96
N ARG A 465 -5.32 -8.12 -16.53
CA ARG A 465 -4.88 -7.21 -15.48
C ARG A 465 -5.24 -7.73 -14.08
N PRO A 466 -4.36 -7.55 -13.09
CA PRO A 466 -4.69 -7.81 -11.70
C PRO A 466 -5.75 -6.83 -11.18
N TRP A 467 -6.36 -7.17 -10.04
CA TRP A 467 -7.47 -6.42 -9.43
C TRP A 467 -7.09 -5.07 -8.84
N THR A 468 -5.81 -4.79 -8.69
CA THR A 468 -5.35 -3.58 -8.01
C THR A 468 -4.30 -2.84 -8.83
N PRO A 469 -4.32 -1.50 -8.79
CA PRO A 469 -3.29 -0.68 -9.44
C PRO A 469 -1.89 -1.04 -8.94
N GLY A 470 -1.76 -1.30 -7.63
CA GLY A 470 -0.48 -1.65 -7.03
C GLY A 470 0.11 -2.94 -7.58
N ASP A 471 -0.69 -3.94 -7.93
CA ASP A 471 -0.21 -5.18 -8.55
C ASP A 471 0.19 -4.95 -10.01
N VAL A 472 -0.53 -4.08 -10.76
CA VAL A 472 -0.15 -3.66 -12.12
C VAL A 472 1.21 -2.95 -12.07
N ASP A 473 1.31 -1.91 -11.26
CA ASP A 473 2.54 -1.13 -11.12
C ASP A 473 3.69 -2.02 -10.62
N GLN A 474 3.42 -2.96 -9.72
CA GLN A 474 4.42 -3.89 -9.21
C GLN A 474 4.99 -4.79 -10.31
N ALA A 475 4.15 -5.34 -11.18
CA ALA A 475 4.58 -6.16 -12.29
C ALA A 475 5.44 -5.35 -13.29
N GLU A 476 4.94 -4.21 -13.76
CA GLU A 476 5.64 -3.33 -14.69
C GLU A 476 6.96 -2.79 -14.10
N ASP A 477 6.96 -2.43 -12.81
CA ASP A 477 8.09 -1.83 -12.12
C ASP A 477 9.20 -2.83 -11.77
N ARG A 478 9.01 -4.13 -11.99
CA ARG A 478 10.11 -5.11 -12.01
C ARG A 478 11.03 -4.91 -13.19
N CYS A 479 10.46 -4.45 -14.30
CA CYS A 479 11.18 -4.17 -15.53
C CYS A 479 11.64 -2.69 -15.60
N HIS A 480 10.80 -1.75 -15.18
CA HIS A 480 11.09 -0.31 -15.23
C HIS A 480 11.95 0.15 -14.04
N ARG A 481 13.26 -0.03 -14.15
CA ARG A 481 14.23 0.25 -13.08
C ARG A 481 15.53 0.85 -13.59
N LEU A 482 16.35 1.33 -12.66
CA LEU A 482 17.74 1.68 -12.94
C LEU A 482 18.50 0.47 -13.52
N GLY A 483 19.32 0.72 -14.52
CA GLY A 483 20.03 -0.32 -15.27
C GLY A 483 19.36 -0.74 -16.57
N MET A 484 18.16 -0.20 -16.89
CA MET A 484 17.59 -0.31 -18.22
C MET A 484 18.45 0.45 -19.24
N ASP A 485 18.52 -0.08 -20.46
CA ASP A 485 19.05 0.68 -21.59
C ASP A 485 18.10 1.85 -21.95
N GLY A 486 18.62 2.85 -22.65
CA GLY A 486 17.93 4.13 -22.91
C GLY A 486 16.64 4.06 -23.74
N VAL A 487 16.24 2.89 -24.26
CA VAL A 487 15.12 2.71 -25.20
C VAL A 487 13.75 2.82 -24.49
N GLY A 488 13.66 2.40 -23.24
CA GLY A 488 12.44 2.43 -22.43
C GLY A 488 11.65 1.14 -22.39
N LEU A 489 10.49 1.16 -21.70
CA LEU A 489 9.62 0.01 -21.48
C LEU A 489 8.28 0.22 -22.18
N THR A 490 7.84 -0.76 -22.97
CA THR A 490 6.49 -0.82 -23.53
C THR A 490 5.68 -1.90 -22.80
N CYS A 491 4.56 -1.49 -22.21
CA CYS A 491 3.62 -2.38 -21.51
C CYS A 491 2.40 -2.61 -22.41
N HIS A 492 2.20 -3.83 -22.86
CA HIS A 492 1.09 -4.26 -23.70
C HIS A 492 -0.02 -4.85 -22.83
N TRP A 493 -1.18 -4.27 -22.90
CA TRP A 493 -2.36 -4.68 -22.14
C TRP A 493 -3.36 -5.35 -23.09
N LEU A 494 -3.37 -6.68 -23.13
CA LEU A 494 -4.33 -7.42 -23.95
C LEU A 494 -5.73 -7.32 -23.37
N GLN A 495 -6.71 -6.96 -24.19
CA GLN A 495 -8.09 -6.70 -23.75
C GLN A 495 -9.08 -7.47 -24.63
N LEU A 496 -9.93 -8.27 -24.00
CA LEU A 496 -10.99 -9.05 -24.63
C LEU A 496 -12.28 -8.97 -23.83
N GLY A 497 -13.33 -8.41 -24.46
CA GLY A 497 -14.69 -8.38 -23.96
C GLY A 497 -14.94 -7.48 -22.73
N PRO A 498 -16.19 -7.45 -22.25
CA PRO A 498 -16.65 -6.56 -21.18
C PRO A 498 -16.00 -6.81 -19.82
N ALA A 499 -15.60 -8.07 -19.54
CA ALA A 499 -14.97 -8.43 -18.27
C ALA A 499 -13.61 -7.72 -18.07
N ASP A 500 -12.79 -7.64 -19.12
CA ASP A 500 -11.52 -6.91 -19.05
C ASP A 500 -11.75 -5.40 -18.94
N GLN A 501 -12.70 -4.83 -19.66
CA GLN A 501 -13.06 -3.42 -19.58
C GLN A 501 -13.53 -3.03 -18.17
N LEU A 502 -14.32 -3.89 -17.54
CA LEU A 502 -14.75 -3.72 -16.15
C LEU A 502 -13.57 -3.68 -15.19
N VAL A 503 -12.63 -4.62 -15.33
CA VAL A 503 -11.40 -4.64 -14.49
C VAL A 503 -10.57 -3.39 -14.70
N ASP A 504 -10.43 -2.92 -15.92
CA ASP A 504 -9.69 -1.69 -16.25
C ASP A 504 -10.32 -0.47 -15.58
N GLY A 505 -11.65 -0.34 -15.66
CA GLY A 505 -12.38 0.74 -14.99
C GLY A 505 -12.21 0.71 -13.46
N LEU A 506 -12.21 -0.48 -12.87
CA LEU A 506 -11.96 -0.67 -11.43
C LEU A 506 -10.53 -0.30 -11.01
N VAL A 507 -9.55 -0.73 -11.77
CA VAL A 507 -8.14 -0.40 -11.51
C VAL A 507 -7.94 1.11 -11.60
N ALA A 508 -8.52 1.77 -12.61
CA ALA A 508 -8.47 3.22 -12.78
C ALA A 508 -9.14 3.96 -11.60
N SER A 509 -10.33 3.54 -11.17
CA SER A 509 -11.02 4.14 -10.02
C SER A 509 -10.22 4.01 -8.71
N LYS A 510 -9.61 2.85 -8.45
CA LYS A 510 -8.75 2.64 -7.27
C LYS A 510 -7.47 3.47 -7.35
N ALA A 511 -6.86 3.57 -8.53
CA ALA A 511 -5.68 4.42 -8.76
C ALA A 511 -5.99 5.88 -8.44
N GLN A 512 -7.16 6.37 -8.83
CA GLN A 512 -7.61 7.72 -8.53
C GLN A 512 -7.72 7.98 -7.01
N GLN A 513 -8.25 7.02 -6.24
CA GLN A 513 -8.34 7.14 -4.77
C GLN A 513 -6.96 7.18 -4.10
N ILE A 514 -6.02 6.38 -4.59
CA ILE A 514 -4.62 6.39 -4.13
C ILE A 514 -3.98 7.73 -4.45
N GLU A 515 -4.22 8.27 -5.66
CA GLU A 515 -3.68 9.56 -6.09
C GLU A 515 -4.18 10.73 -5.22
N ILE A 516 -5.45 10.72 -4.81
CA ILE A 516 -5.99 11.75 -3.91
C ILE A 516 -5.27 11.74 -2.57
N LEU A 517 -5.00 10.56 -2.01
CA LEU A 517 -4.34 10.45 -0.71
C LEU A 517 -2.83 10.73 -0.77
N LEU A 518 -2.13 10.20 -1.77
CA LEU A 518 -0.66 10.23 -1.85
C LEU A 518 -0.12 11.25 -2.86
N GLY A 519 -0.95 11.63 -3.82
CA GLY A 519 -0.58 12.50 -4.95
C GLY A 519 -0.65 14.01 -4.65
N PRO A 520 -0.15 14.86 -5.56
CA PRO A 520 -0.15 16.31 -5.43
C PRO A 520 -1.45 17.02 -5.86
N ARG A 521 -2.42 16.33 -6.48
CA ARG A 521 -3.61 16.95 -7.12
C ARG A 521 -4.93 16.62 -6.43
N ARG A 522 -5.88 17.57 -6.47
CA ARG A 522 -7.30 17.37 -6.11
C ARG A 522 -8.03 16.74 -7.29
N LEU A 523 -8.69 15.61 -7.08
CA LEU A 523 -9.54 14.93 -8.07
C LEU A 523 -10.92 14.61 -7.47
N GLN A 524 -11.97 14.71 -8.31
CA GLN A 524 -13.34 14.36 -7.90
C GLN A 524 -13.57 12.84 -7.99
N LEU A 525 -14.30 12.27 -7.03
CA LEU A 525 -14.52 10.82 -6.87
C LEU A 525 -15.78 10.32 -7.58
N SER A 526 -15.71 9.16 -8.22
CA SER A 526 -16.89 8.36 -8.58
C SER A 526 -17.25 7.37 -7.47
N ARG A 527 -18.57 7.17 -7.23
CA ARG A 527 -19.12 6.55 -6.00
C ARG A 527 -19.43 5.06 -6.07
N THR A 528 -19.01 4.32 -7.08
CA THR A 528 -19.52 2.96 -7.33
C THR A 528 -18.61 1.86 -6.76
N SER A 529 -19.15 0.90 -5.99
CA SER A 529 -18.40 -0.24 -5.45
C SER A 529 -18.33 -1.39 -6.46
N LEU A 530 -17.26 -2.22 -6.41
CA LEU A 530 -17.05 -3.37 -7.29
C LEU A 530 -18.26 -4.32 -7.39
N PRO A 531 -18.84 -4.77 -6.26
CA PRO A 531 -20.02 -5.64 -6.34
C PRO A 531 -21.24 -4.98 -7.00
N ALA A 532 -21.37 -3.65 -6.89
CA ALA A 532 -22.44 -2.91 -7.54
C ALA A 532 -22.23 -2.79 -9.06
N MET A 533 -20.98 -2.55 -9.50
CA MET A 533 -20.63 -2.49 -10.92
C MET A 533 -20.80 -3.85 -11.60
N VAL A 534 -20.34 -4.94 -10.96
CA VAL A 534 -20.53 -6.30 -11.48
C VAL A 534 -22.03 -6.64 -11.60
N ARG A 535 -22.83 -6.30 -10.57
CA ARG A 535 -24.29 -6.50 -10.62
C ARG A 535 -24.97 -5.65 -11.70
N GLN A 536 -24.48 -4.46 -11.96
CA GLN A 536 -25.01 -3.58 -13.01
C GLN A 536 -24.69 -4.13 -14.40
N CYS A 537 -23.47 -4.62 -14.63
CA CYS A 537 -23.08 -5.28 -15.89
C CYS A 537 -23.87 -6.58 -16.11
N LEU A 538 -24.11 -7.36 -15.04
CA LEU A 538 -24.92 -8.59 -15.13
C LEU A 538 -26.43 -8.34 -15.36
N LYS A 539 -26.93 -7.13 -15.11
CA LYS A 539 -28.31 -6.75 -15.39
C LYS A 539 -28.50 -6.21 -16.82
N SER A 540 -27.43 -5.73 -17.44
CA SER A 540 -27.44 -5.18 -18.80
C SER A 540 -26.96 -6.19 -19.86
N ALA A 541 -26.50 -7.37 -19.46
CA ALA A 541 -26.26 -8.55 -20.29
C ALA A 541 -27.37 -9.59 -20.09
#